data_3760d8c92227a838124a05cc14c4892e
#
_entry.id   3760d8c92227a838124a05cc14c4892e
#
_cell.length_a   1.000
_cell.length_b   1.000
_cell.length_c   1.000
_cell.angle_alpha   90.00
_cell.angle_beta   90.00
_cell.angle_gamma   90.00
#
_symmetry.space_group_name_H-M   'P 1'
#
loop_
_entity.id
_entity.type
_entity.pdbx_description
1 polymer ?
#
loop_
_entity_poly.entity_id
_entity_poly.type
_entity_poly.pdbx_seq_one_letter_code
_entity_poly.pdbx_strand_id
1 'polypeptide(L)'
;MNTRRFGIIGEKIAQDYLRKKGYEILETNFYTKRGEIDIITKKDNCIIFIEVKTRTNLNYGTPAMAVNSNKKKNIKFVAKIFLSLNRLKEHEIRFDVIEILIMEGKCKINHIEGIM
;
A
#
# COMPACT_ATOMS: atom_id res chain seq x y z
N MET A 1 -19.28 -12.28 -2.17
CA MET A 1 -18.01 -11.89 -2.84
C MET A 1 -16.86 -12.53 -2.09
N ASN A 2 -15.95 -13.20 -2.80
CA ASN A 2 -14.81 -13.79 -2.11
C ASN A 2 -13.75 -12.72 -1.77
N THR A 3 -12.93 -13.03 -0.78
CA THR A 3 -11.94 -12.09 -0.24
C THR A 3 -10.92 -11.64 -1.28
N ARG A 4 -10.50 -12.55 -2.16
CA ARG A 4 -9.51 -12.24 -3.18
C ARG A 4 -10.01 -11.22 -4.19
N ARG A 5 -11.23 -11.42 -4.70
CA ARG A 5 -11.86 -10.49 -5.65
C ARG A 5 -12.05 -9.12 -5.02
N PHE A 6 -12.44 -9.10 -3.77
CA PHE A 6 -12.64 -7.88 -3.02
C PHE A 6 -11.34 -7.08 -2.88
N GLY A 7 -10.24 -7.79 -2.58
CA GLY A 7 -8.93 -7.18 -2.49
C GLY A 7 -8.46 -6.58 -3.83
N ILE A 8 -8.72 -7.27 -4.94
CA ILE A 8 -8.36 -6.78 -6.26
C ILE A 8 -9.09 -5.48 -6.58
N ILE A 9 -10.38 -5.40 -6.24
CA ILE A 9 -11.17 -4.19 -6.43
C ILE A 9 -10.59 -3.03 -5.62
N GLY A 10 -10.26 -3.28 -4.35
CA GLY A 10 -9.69 -2.26 -3.49
C GLY A 10 -8.35 -1.75 -3.98
N GLU A 11 -7.48 -2.63 -4.45
CA GLU A 11 -6.18 -2.23 -5.00
C GLU A 11 -6.35 -1.38 -6.26
N LYS A 12 -7.31 -1.70 -7.10
CA LYS A 12 -7.58 -0.89 -8.29
C LYS A 12 -8.09 0.49 -7.93
N ILE A 13 -8.98 0.58 -6.96
CA ILE A 13 -9.48 1.86 -6.46
C ILE A 13 -8.32 2.69 -5.91
N ALA A 14 -7.42 2.06 -5.14
CA ALA A 14 -6.26 2.74 -4.58
C ALA A 14 -5.34 3.26 -5.69
N GLN A 15 -5.09 2.47 -6.74
CA GLN A 15 -4.27 2.91 -7.86
C GLN A 15 -4.86 4.13 -8.56
N ASP A 16 -6.15 4.11 -8.84
CA ASP A 16 -6.81 5.25 -9.48
C ASP A 16 -6.73 6.51 -8.62
N TYR A 17 -6.96 6.36 -7.32
CA TYR A 17 -6.83 7.44 -6.36
C TYR A 17 -5.41 8.04 -6.40
N LEU A 18 -4.39 7.18 -6.36
CA LEU A 18 -3.00 7.62 -6.34
C LEU A 18 -2.62 8.36 -7.62
N ARG A 19 -3.05 7.85 -8.78
CA ARG A 19 -2.78 8.51 -10.06
C ARG A 19 -3.40 9.91 -10.10
N LYS A 20 -4.62 10.05 -9.61
CA LYS A 20 -5.30 11.34 -9.56
C LYS A 20 -4.60 12.33 -8.63
N LYS A 21 -3.90 11.82 -7.62
CA LYS A 21 -3.14 12.65 -6.68
C LYS A 21 -1.72 12.95 -7.16
N GLY A 22 -1.36 12.49 -8.35
CA GLY A 22 -0.05 12.77 -8.93
C GLY A 22 1.04 11.76 -8.60
N TYR A 23 0.67 10.61 -8.05
CA TYR A 23 1.62 9.53 -7.80
C TYR A 23 1.86 8.75 -9.08
N GLU A 24 3.11 8.46 -9.37
CA GLU A 24 3.47 7.56 -10.47
C GLU A 24 3.56 6.14 -9.91
N ILE A 25 2.81 5.21 -10.47
CA ILE A 25 2.86 3.81 -10.03
C ILE A 25 4.03 3.13 -10.71
N LEU A 26 5.00 2.67 -9.91
CA LEU A 26 6.19 2.01 -10.42
C LEU A 26 6.00 0.51 -10.53
N GLU A 27 5.31 -0.09 -9.55
CA GLU A 27 5.12 -1.53 -9.48
C GLU A 27 3.90 -1.85 -8.63
N THR A 28 3.26 -2.98 -8.91
CA THR A 28 2.17 -3.50 -8.08
C THR A 28 2.45 -4.95 -7.72
N ASN A 29 2.03 -5.35 -6.53
CA ASN A 29 2.16 -6.72 -6.04
C ASN A 29 3.59 -7.24 -6.15
N PHE A 30 4.53 -6.42 -5.70
CA PHE A 30 5.94 -6.80 -5.66
C PHE A 30 6.20 -7.68 -4.44
N TYR A 31 6.66 -8.90 -4.65
CA TYR A 31 6.85 -9.82 -3.55
C TYR A 31 8.19 -10.53 -3.59
N THR A 32 8.61 -10.96 -2.41
CA THR A 32 9.77 -11.83 -2.21
C THR A 32 9.33 -12.94 -1.26
N LYS A 33 10.24 -13.84 -0.94
CA LYS A 33 9.95 -14.90 0.04
C LYS A 33 9.53 -14.34 1.42
N ARG A 34 9.89 -13.09 1.73
CA ARG A 34 9.64 -12.50 3.04
C ARG A 34 8.41 -11.61 3.11
N GLY A 35 7.79 -11.32 2.00
CA GLY A 35 6.58 -10.51 2.02
C GLY A 35 6.27 -9.86 0.69
N GLU A 36 5.19 -9.09 0.69
CA GLU A 36 4.67 -8.43 -0.50
C GLU A 36 4.36 -6.98 -0.18
N ILE A 37 4.55 -6.11 -1.17
CA ILE A 37 4.11 -4.71 -1.12
C ILE A 37 3.09 -4.53 -2.22
N ASP A 38 1.91 -4.04 -1.84
CA ASP A 38 0.78 -3.96 -2.77
C ASP A 38 1.01 -2.97 -3.90
N ILE A 39 1.48 -1.76 -3.57
CA ILE A 39 1.70 -0.72 -4.57
C ILE A 39 2.98 0.03 -4.22
N ILE A 40 3.84 0.24 -5.21
CA ILE A 40 5.05 1.04 -5.04
C ILE A 40 4.93 2.23 -5.99
N THR A 41 5.10 3.43 -5.44
CA THR A 41 4.90 4.66 -6.17
C THR A 41 6.07 5.61 -6.02
N LYS A 42 6.09 6.62 -6.89
CA LYS A 42 7.01 7.74 -6.78
C LYS A 42 6.22 9.03 -6.88
N LYS A 43 6.50 9.96 -5.99
CA LYS A 43 5.95 11.30 -6.06
C LYS A 43 7.04 12.26 -5.62
N ASP A 44 7.34 13.25 -6.47
CA ASP A 44 8.48 14.15 -6.28
C ASP A 44 9.76 13.31 -6.16
N ASN A 45 10.57 13.49 -5.13
CA ASN A 45 11.79 12.71 -4.93
C ASN A 45 11.62 11.63 -3.88
N CYS A 46 10.41 11.12 -3.70
CA CYS A 46 10.09 10.15 -2.67
C CYS A 46 9.52 8.87 -3.29
N ILE A 47 10.02 7.72 -2.82
CA ILE A 47 9.45 6.41 -3.16
C ILE A 47 8.52 6.04 -2.02
N ILE A 48 7.26 5.78 -2.35
CA ILE A 48 6.23 5.49 -1.35
C ILE A 48 5.76 4.05 -1.52
N PHE A 49 5.93 3.26 -0.46
CA PHE A 49 5.52 1.86 -0.42
C PHE A 49 4.18 1.80 0.30
N ILE A 50 3.18 1.22 -0.35
CA ILE A 50 1.80 1.32 0.10
C ILE A 50 1.19 -0.05 0.32
N GLU A 51 0.57 -0.23 1.50
CA GLU A 51 -0.27 -1.37 1.78
C GLU A 51 -1.73 -0.97 1.66
N VAL A 52 -2.51 -1.78 0.94
CA VAL A 52 -3.94 -1.53 0.74
C VAL A 52 -4.74 -2.47 1.62
N LYS A 53 -5.67 -1.91 2.39
CA LYS A 53 -6.61 -2.68 3.22
C LYS A 53 -8.02 -2.38 2.75
N THR A 54 -8.70 -3.41 2.23
CA THR A 54 -10.07 -3.29 1.78
C THR A 54 -10.99 -3.85 2.85
N ARG A 55 -11.97 -3.06 3.27
CA ARG A 55 -12.86 -3.41 4.38
C ARG A 55 -14.31 -3.17 4.02
N THR A 56 -15.20 -3.97 4.62
CA THR A 56 -16.63 -3.86 4.42
C THR A 56 -17.36 -3.28 5.63
N ASN A 57 -16.66 -3.10 6.75
CA ASN A 57 -17.24 -2.50 7.96
C ASN A 57 -16.14 -1.85 8.81
N LEU A 58 -16.57 -1.15 9.86
CA LEU A 58 -15.67 -0.39 10.72
C LEU A 58 -15.12 -1.18 11.91
N ASN A 59 -15.38 -2.48 11.99
CA ASN A 59 -15.06 -3.28 13.18
C ASN A 59 -13.64 -3.87 13.18
N TYR A 60 -12.79 -3.53 12.23
CA TYR A 60 -11.46 -4.11 12.11
C TYR A 60 -10.36 -3.31 12.81
N GLY A 61 -10.71 -2.26 13.56
CA GLY A 61 -9.72 -1.41 14.19
C GLY A 61 -9.10 -0.43 13.19
N THR A 62 -8.01 0.21 13.58
CA THR A 62 -7.32 1.17 12.73
C THR A 62 -6.34 0.48 11.79
N PRO A 63 -6.04 1.08 10.62
CA PRO A 63 -5.05 0.52 9.70
C PRO A 63 -3.67 0.32 10.34
N ALA A 64 -3.28 1.17 11.28
CA ALA A 64 -2.01 1.04 11.98
C ALA A 64 -1.91 -0.27 12.76
N MET A 65 -3.04 -0.76 13.26
CA MET A 65 -3.08 -2.03 14.02
C MET A 65 -2.90 -3.25 13.13
N ALA A 66 -3.03 -3.11 11.83
CA ALA A 66 -2.85 -4.20 10.87
C ALA A 66 -1.39 -4.46 10.56
N VAL A 67 -0.47 -3.61 11.03
CA VAL A 67 0.96 -3.71 10.70
C VAL A 67 1.76 -3.96 11.98
N ASN A 68 2.02 -5.24 12.31
CA ASN A 68 2.80 -5.62 13.48
C ASN A 68 4.32 -5.55 13.21
N SER A 69 5.12 -5.81 14.25
CA SER A 69 6.59 -5.69 14.17
C SER A 69 7.22 -6.59 13.11
N ASN A 70 6.75 -7.85 13.01
CA ASN A 70 7.30 -8.79 12.02
C ASN A 70 6.95 -8.34 10.61
N LYS A 71 5.73 -7.89 10.41
CA LYS A 71 5.28 -7.39 9.11
C LYS A 71 6.08 -6.15 8.70
N LYS A 72 6.34 -5.24 9.64
CA LYS A 72 7.16 -4.06 9.39
C LYS A 72 8.56 -4.42 8.93
N LYS A 73 9.20 -5.39 9.60
CA LYS A 73 10.53 -5.86 9.22
C LYS A 73 10.54 -6.43 7.82
N ASN A 74 9.54 -7.26 7.50
CA ASN A 74 9.45 -7.90 6.19
C ASN A 74 9.23 -6.88 5.09
N ILE A 75 8.34 -5.92 5.31
CA ILE A 75 8.06 -4.86 4.34
C ILE A 75 9.31 -4.02 4.08
N LYS A 76 10.04 -3.65 5.15
CA LYS A 76 11.28 -2.88 5.00
C LYS A 76 12.34 -3.66 4.22
N PHE A 77 12.42 -4.97 4.45
CA PHE A 77 13.34 -5.83 3.71
C PHE A 77 12.97 -5.86 2.22
N VAL A 78 11.69 -6.09 1.92
CA VAL A 78 11.20 -6.12 0.54
C VAL A 78 11.44 -4.79 -0.16
N ALA A 79 11.21 -3.68 0.55
CA ALA A 79 11.44 -2.34 0.02
C ALA A 79 12.91 -2.12 -0.34
N LYS A 80 13.84 -2.57 0.51
CA LYS A 80 15.27 -2.47 0.22
C LYS A 80 15.65 -3.22 -1.05
N ILE A 81 15.08 -4.40 -1.25
CA ILE A 81 15.32 -5.18 -2.46
C ILE A 81 14.84 -4.40 -3.68
N PHE A 82 13.64 -3.85 -3.63
CA PHE A 82 13.10 -3.07 -4.75
C PHE A 82 13.98 -1.88 -5.08
N LEU A 83 14.38 -1.11 -4.05
CA LEU A 83 15.22 0.06 -4.24
C LEU A 83 16.57 -0.31 -4.88
N SER A 84 17.15 -1.42 -4.45
CA SER A 84 18.41 -1.89 -4.99
C SER A 84 18.29 -2.33 -6.45
N LEU A 85 17.26 -3.10 -6.77
CA LEU A 85 17.04 -3.59 -8.13
C LEU A 85 16.76 -2.47 -9.13
N ASN A 86 16.17 -1.37 -8.67
CA ASN A 86 15.75 -0.27 -9.54
C ASN A 86 16.62 0.96 -9.41
N ARG A 87 17.75 0.88 -8.71
CA ARG A 87 18.72 1.97 -8.54
C ARG A 87 18.07 3.23 -7.95
N LEU A 88 17.24 3.05 -6.93
CA LEU A 88 16.50 4.14 -6.30
C LEU A 88 16.94 4.44 -4.87
N LYS A 89 18.12 3.95 -4.46
CA LYS A 89 18.59 4.08 -3.08
C LYS A 89 18.77 5.52 -2.59
N GLU A 90 18.96 6.45 -3.49
CA GLU A 90 19.18 7.86 -3.13
C GLU A 90 17.90 8.65 -2.91
N HIS A 91 16.75 8.05 -3.20
CA HIS A 91 15.47 8.70 -2.99
C HIS A 91 15.06 8.63 -1.52
N GLU A 92 14.28 9.62 -1.09
CA GLU A 92 13.59 9.50 0.18
C GLU A 92 12.56 8.39 0.08
N ILE A 93 12.23 7.78 1.21
CA ILE A 93 11.22 6.71 1.23
C ILE A 93 10.17 7.00 2.28
N ARG A 94 8.97 6.50 2.04
CA ARG A 94 7.86 6.62 2.96
C ARG A 94 7.00 5.36 2.85
N PHE A 95 6.43 4.94 3.96
CA PHE A 95 5.52 3.78 4.01
C PHE A 95 4.14 4.27 4.39
N ASP A 96 3.16 3.97 3.55
CA ASP A 96 1.78 4.41 3.74
C ASP A 96 0.82 3.21 3.81
N VAL A 97 -0.35 3.45 4.38
CA VAL A 97 -1.47 2.52 4.29
C VAL A 97 -2.64 3.25 3.66
N ILE A 98 -3.29 2.61 2.69
CA ILE A 98 -4.54 3.10 2.13
C ILE A 98 -5.64 2.12 2.52
N GLU A 99 -6.63 2.61 3.24
CA GLU A 99 -7.79 1.83 3.61
C GLU A 99 -8.94 2.18 2.67
N ILE A 100 -9.51 1.14 2.06
CA ILE A 100 -10.67 1.29 1.17
C ILE A 100 -11.86 0.68 1.89
N LEU A 101 -12.81 1.53 2.28
CA LEU A 101 -14.02 1.09 2.96
C LEU A 101 -15.18 1.10 1.95
N ILE A 102 -15.75 -0.08 1.71
CA ILE A 102 -16.86 -0.24 0.77
C ILE A 102 -18.09 -0.66 1.57
N MET A 103 -19.09 0.21 1.63
CA MET A 103 -20.34 -0.04 2.37
C MET A 103 -21.51 0.57 1.61
N GLU A 104 -22.59 -0.20 1.47
CA GLU A 104 -23.85 0.26 0.89
C GLU A 104 -23.68 0.96 -0.46
N GLY A 105 -22.82 0.39 -1.31
CA GLY A 105 -22.56 0.94 -2.64
C GLY A 105 -21.68 2.20 -2.63
N LYS A 106 -21.19 2.59 -1.46
CA LYS A 106 -20.31 3.76 -1.34
C LYS A 106 -18.89 3.32 -1.04
N CYS A 107 -17.93 4.13 -1.48
CA CYS A 107 -16.51 3.87 -1.25
C CYS A 107 -15.89 5.06 -0.54
N LYS A 108 -15.19 4.78 0.56
CA LYS A 108 -14.46 5.79 1.30
C LYS A 108 -12.99 5.40 1.31
N ILE A 109 -12.12 6.35 1.02
CA ILE A 109 -10.67 6.14 0.99
C ILE A 109 -10.04 6.88 2.16
N ASN A 110 -9.24 6.16 2.94
CA ASN A 110 -8.48 6.74 4.03
C ASN A 110 -6.99 6.47 3.77
N HIS A 111 -6.25 7.53 3.47
CA HIS A 111 -4.82 7.43 3.16
C HIS A 111 -4.02 7.88 4.37
N ILE A 112 -3.26 6.98 4.96
CA ILE A 112 -2.46 7.26 6.15
C ILE A 112 -0.98 7.26 5.73
N GLU A 113 -0.37 8.43 5.76
CA GLU A 113 1.02 8.61 5.34
C GLU A 113 1.99 8.39 6.49
N GLY A 114 3.16 7.84 6.14
CA GLY A 114 4.25 7.73 7.11
C GLY A 114 3.96 6.83 8.29
N ILE A 115 3.35 5.67 8.05
CA ILE A 115 2.89 4.80 9.13
C ILE A 115 4.01 3.95 9.73
N MET A 116 5.18 3.89 9.10
CA MET A 116 6.31 3.12 9.63
C MET A 116 7.56 3.96 9.68
#